data_3bed1be62af457e4983a5e92253c67ad
#
_entry.id   3bed1be62af457e4983a5e92253c67ad
#
_cell.length_a   1.000
_cell.length_b   1.000
_cell.length_c   1.000
_cell.angle_alpha   90.00
_cell.angle_beta   90.00
_cell.angle_gamma   90.00
#
_symmetry.space_group_name_H-M   'P 1'
#
loop_
_entity.id
_entity.type
_entity.pdbx_description
1 polymer ?
#
loop_
_entity_poly.entity_id
_entity_poly.type
_entity_poly.pdbx_seq_one_letter_code
_entity_poly.pdbx_strand_id
1 'polypeptide(L)'
;RNYNQFGRNPGEFVRVFGAPAFTPGSLNTIEEDRRDVFGEIEGKSGGITWVAGLRYENTDFTVNDLTVAPALAVQENDYSFLLPSASVKIEVGGGGRITASAARTNRRPRLDFLSPALLEAELGDNDLQGNPALRPETAWGGDLGYEHRLGRTGVIGMNVFYRKVKDLIELANTGAECSEGPGTFVLQPHNTGDGEVYGIEFDLSTDLGFLGLPDTGIFGNVSLLDSEIADVSGNRRFNGQSKYVYNAGFIQDIPSAGVAFGATYRKQGGAFDRIVGEEITTTYGADLEVFVEKRFGNKLTIRAVGSNLLNGSKDEAFNKFTTIADQLTRSFDEYELESEEAGPVFQIMARYAF
;
A
#
# COMPACT_ATOMS: atom_id res chain seq x y z
N ARG A 1 -14.09 6.02 -16.22
CA ARG A 1 -14.24 4.63 -15.74
C ARG A 1 -15.62 4.48 -15.16
N ASN A 2 -16.30 3.38 -15.47
CA ASN A 2 -17.61 3.03 -14.89
C ASN A 2 -17.39 1.82 -13.99
N TYR A 3 -17.88 1.92 -12.78
CA TYR A 3 -17.83 0.85 -11.79
C TYR A 3 -19.25 0.59 -11.28
N ASN A 4 -19.70 -0.65 -11.36
CA ASN A 4 -20.98 -1.07 -10.82
C ASN A 4 -20.70 -2.03 -9.67
N GLN A 5 -21.15 -1.68 -8.48
CA GLN A 5 -21.07 -2.52 -7.32
C GLN A 5 -22.44 -2.98 -6.91
N PHE A 6 -22.58 -4.27 -6.76
CA PHE A 6 -23.70 -4.90 -6.08
C PHE A 6 -23.21 -5.29 -4.70
N GLY A 7 -24.04 -5.17 -3.69
CA GLY A 7 -23.75 -5.65 -2.36
C GLY A 7 -23.31 -7.13 -2.36
N ARG A 8 -22.84 -7.63 -1.23
CA ARG A 8 -22.25 -8.96 -1.06
C ARG A 8 -23.08 -10.08 -1.70
N ASN A 9 -24.41 -9.93 -1.70
CA ASN A 9 -25.35 -10.81 -2.37
C ASN A 9 -26.12 -10.03 -3.42
N PRO A 10 -25.72 -10.07 -4.71
CA PRO A 10 -26.49 -9.44 -5.77
C PRO A 10 -27.95 -9.90 -5.74
N GLY A 11 -28.88 -8.98 -5.54
CA GLY A 11 -30.28 -9.31 -5.40
C GLY A 11 -30.73 -9.70 -3.99
N GLU A 12 -29.94 -9.37 -2.95
CA GLU A 12 -30.36 -9.49 -1.56
C GLU A 12 -31.56 -8.59 -1.28
N PHE A 13 -32.60 -9.20 -0.75
CA PHE A 13 -33.87 -8.55 -0.45
C PHE A 13 -34.15 -8.63 1.05
N VAL A 14 -34.38 -7.50 1.67
CA VAL A 14 -34.95 -7.46 3.00
C VAL A 14 -36.45 -7.64 2.88
N ARG A 15 -36.99 -8.73 3.41
CA ARG A 15 -38.44 -8.93 3.54
C ARG A 15 -38.95 -8.21 4.78
N VAL A 16 -39.46 -7.03 4.62
CA VAL A 16 -40.28 -6.36 5.63
C VAL A 16 -41.72 -6.58 5.24
N PHE A 17 -42.43 -7.50 5.95
CA PHE A 17 -43.86 -7.80 5.81
C PHE A 17 -44.43 -7.60 4.39
N GLY A 18 -44.05 -8.45 3.46
CA GLY A 18 -44.79 -8.66 2.21
C GLY A 18 -44.14 -8.19 0.92
N ALA A 19 -43.25 -7.22 0.87
CA ALA A 19 -42.60 -6.79 -0.37
C ALA A 19 -41.07 -6.91 -0.23
N PRO A 20 -40.35 -7.52 -1.20
CA PRO A 20 -38.91 -7.48 -1.23
C PRO A 20 -38.42 -6.07 -1.54
N ALA A 21 -37.42 -5.59 -0.79
CA ALA A 21 -36.73 -4.33 -1.04
C ALA A 21 -35.23 -4.55 -1.07
N PHE A 22 -34.50 -3.77 -1.87
CA PHE A 22 -33.05 -3.78 -1.82
C PHE A 22 -32.58 -3.12 -0.53
N THR A 23 -31.49 -3.65 0.04
CA THR A 23 -30.78 -2.99 1.12
C THR A 23 -30.26 -1.62 0.61
N PRO A 24 -30.42 -0.53 1.37
CA PRO A 24 -29.92 0.78 0.95
C PRO A 24 -28.46 0.73 0.52
N GLY A 25 -28.13 1.35 -0.63
CA GLY A 25 -26.79 1.34 -1.20
C GLY A 25 -26.36 0.06 -1.91
N SER A 26 -27.10 -1.06 -1.79
CA SER A 26 -26.71 -2.35 -2.34
C SER A 26 -26.66 -2.38 -3.89
N LEU A 27 -27.33 -1.47 -4.55
CA LEU A 27 -27.32 -1.30 -6.00
C LEU A 27 -26.92 0.13 -6.33
N ASN A 28 -25.70 0.33 -6.81
CA ASN A 28 -25.17 1.65 -7.14
C ASN A 28 -24.30 1.62 -8.38
N THR A 29 -24.10 2.79 -8.98
CA THR A 29 -23.13 3.01 -10.05
C THR A 29 -22.19 4.13 -9.67
N ILE A 30 -20.93 4.00 -10.07
CA ILE A 30 -19.89 4.98 -9.87
C ILE A 30 -19.27 5.31 -11.21
N GLU A 31 -19.33 6.59 -11.60
CA GLU A 31 -18.76 7.09 -12.84
C GLU A 31 -17.66 8.10 -12.51
N GLU A 32 -16.52 7.98 -13.19
CA GLU A 32 -15.38 8.88 -13.05
C GLU A 32 -14.96 9.37 -14.44
N ASP A 33 -15.06 10.68 -14.65
CA ASP A 33 -14.53 11.37 -15.82
C ASP A 33 -13.29 12.16 -15.41
N ARG A 34 -12.17 11.88 -16.06
CA ARG A 34 -10.90 12.53 -15.77
C ARG A 34 -10.28 13.17 -16.98
N ARG A 35 -9.80 14.40 -16.80
CA ARG A 35 -9.12 15.20 -17.82
C ARG A 35 -7.83 15.76 -17.26
N ASP A 36 -6.73 15.45 -17.93
CA ASP A 36 -5.40 15.87 -17.50
C ASP A 36 -4.67 16.59 -18.63
N VAL A 37 -3.91 17.61 -18.25
CA VAL A 37 -2.94 18.25 -19.13
C VAL A 37 -1.63 18.40 -18.37
N PHE A 38 -0.49 18.14 -19.02
CA PHE A 38 0.82 18.30 -18.39
C PHE A 38 1.85 18.87 -19.38
N GLY A 39 2.85 19.52 -18.81
CA GLY A 39 4.05 19.95 -19.51
C GLY A 39 5.29 19.71 -18.65
N GLU A 40 6.39 19.38 -19.30
CA GLU A 40 7.67 19.12 -18.65
C GLU A 40 8.78 19.78 -19.45
N ILE A 41 9.78 20.29 -18.75
CA ILE A 41 11.02 20.79 -19.31
C ILE A 41 12.19 20.09 -18.62
N GLU A 42 13.20 19.75 -19.40
CA GLU A 42 14.43 19.17 -18.87
C GLU A 42 15.66 19.93 -19.39
N GLY A 43 16.74 19.86 -18.64
CA GLY A 43 17.99 20.44 -19.02
C GLY A 43 19.19 19.71 -18.47
N LYS A 44 20.31 19.81 -19.19
CA LYS A 44 21.56 19.21 -18.76
C LYS A 44 22.71 20.20 -18.98
N SER A 45 23.55 20.36 -17.95
CA SER A 45 24.76 21.19 -18.04
C SER A 45 25.87 20.55 -17.20
N GLY A 46 26.95 20.13 -17.84
CA GLY A 46 28.01 19.39 -17.19
C GLY A 46 27.50 18.10 -16.55
N GLY A 47 27.78 17.94 -15.28
CA GLY A 47 27.31 16.79 -14.46
C GLY A 47 25.93 16.97 -13.82
N ILE A 48 25.20 18.05 -14.14
CA ILE A 48 23.90 18.36 -13.57
C ILE A 48 22.81 18.09 -14.60
N THR A 49 21.80 17.32 -14.24
CA THR A 49 20.57 17.12 -15.02
C THR A 49 19.40 17.56 -14.14
N TRP A 50 18.46 18.31 -14.69
CA TRP A 50 17.27 18.76 -13.97
C TRP A 50 16.02 18.58 -14.80
N VAL A 51 14.91 18.40 -14.13
CA VAL A 51 13.57 18.28 -14.72
C VAL A 51 12.62 19.13 -13.90
N ALA A 52 11.73 19.86 -14.56
CA ALA A 52 10.61 20.55 -13.90
C ALA A 52 9.34 20.30 -14.69
N GLY A 53 8.29 19.92 -14.00
CA GLY A 53 7.00 19.55 -14.57
C GLY A 53 5.83 20.21 -13.86
N LEU A 54 4.74 20.38 -14.59
CA LEU A 54 3.46 20.83 -14.07
C LEU A 54 2.35 20.03 -14.71
N ARG A 55 1.47 19.47 -13.87
CA ARG A 55 0.27 18.77 -14.30
C ARG A 55 -0.95 19.46 -13.71
N TYR A 56 -1.94 19.70 -14.54
CA TYR A 56 -3.30 20.02 -14.10
C TYR A 56 -4.18 18.80 -14.29
N GLU A 57 -4.91 18.44 -13.25
CA GLU A 57 -5.79 17.29 -13.21
C GLU A 57 -7.16 17.75 -12.76
N ASN A 58 -8.20 17.40 -13.54
CA ASN A 58 -9.59 17.59 -13.16
C ASN A 58 -10.30 16.24 -13.21
N THR A 59 -11.09 15.95 -12.19
CA THR A 59 -11.87 14.72 -12.09
C THR A 59 -13.27 15.05 -11.65
N ASP A 60 -14.23 14.69 -12.46
CA ASP A 60 -15.66 14.73 -12.13
C ASP A 60 -16.08 13.31 -11.70
N PHE A 61 -16.87 13.23 -10.66
CA PHE A 61 -17.20 11.98 -10.03
C PHE A 61 -18.68 11.93 -9.65
N THR A 62 -19.38 10.89 -10.06
CA THR A 62 -20.82 10.69 -9.79
C THR A 62 -21.05 9.33 -9.16
N VAL A 63 -21.66 9.31 -7.99
CA VAL A 63 -22.21 8.11 -7.36
C VAL A 63 -23.73 8.15 -7.46
N ASN A 64 -24.33 7.09 -7.97
CA ASN A 64 -25.78 6.98 -8.08
C ASN A 64 -26.25 5.73 -7.34
N ASP A 65 -26.95 5.94 -6.22
CA ASP A 65 -27.59 4.89 -5.44
C ASP A 65 -28.99 4.63 -5.99
N LEU A 66 -29.17 3.48 -6.64
CA LEU A 66 -30.42 3.08 -7.28
C LEU A 66 -31.46 2.52 -6.28
N THR A 67 -31.12 2.44 -4.99
CA THR A 67 -32.01 1.89 -3.95
C THR A 67 -32.78 2.97 -3.19
N VAL A 68 -32.43 4.24 -3.36
CA VAL A 68 -33.10 5.37 -2.69
C VAL A 68 -33.92 6.21 -3.66
N ALA A 69 -34.72 7.13 -3.12
CA ALA A 69 -35.52 8.02 -3.96
C ALA A 69 -34.64 8.91 -4.87
N PRO A 70 -35.03 9.17 -6.14
CA PRO A 70 -34.20 9.87 -7.11
C PRO A 70 -33.62 11.22 -6.64
N ALA A 71 -34.32 11.91 -5.75
CA ALA A 71 -33.85 13.18 -5.18
C ALA A 71 -32.63 13.02 -4.22
N LEU A 72 -32.35 11.81 -3.75
CA LEU A 72 -31.26 11.48 -2.84
C LEU A 72 -30.25 10.51 -3.48
N ALA A 73 -30.54 10.06 -4.70
CA ALA A 73 -29.80 8.99 -5.35
C ALA A 73 -28.42 9.42 -5.85
N VAL A 74 -28.27 10.66 -6.29
CA VAL A 74 -27.07 11.14 -6.99
C VAL A 74 -26.25 12.03 -6.09
N GLN A 75 -24.97 11.68 -5.95
CA GLN A 75 -23.94 12.52 -5.35
C GLN A 75 -22.84 12.79 -6.36
N GLU A 76 -22.60 14.07 -6.62
CA GLU A 76 -21.58 14.55 -7.52
C GLU A 76 -20.44 15.22 -6.72
N ASN A 77 -19.21 14.95 -7.10
CA ASN A 77 -18.02 15.62 -6.58
C ASN A 77 -17.11 15.96 -7.74
N ASP A 78 -16.49 17.14 -7.69
CA ASP A 78 -15.45 17.55 -8.62
C ASP A 78 -14.17 17.94 -7.90
N TYR A 79 -13.04 17.60 -8.48
CA TYR A 79 -11.73 17.89 -7.92
C TYR A 79 -10.79 18.44 -8.98
N SER A 80 -10.08 19.49 -8.65
CA SER A 80 -9.06 20.06 -9.51
C SER A 80 -7.75 20.23 -8.76
N PHE A 81 -6.65 19.72 -9.34
CA PHE A 81 -5.33 19.80 -8.74
C PHE A 81 -4.31 20.38 -9.69
N LEU A 82 -3.48 21.27 -9.16
CA LEU A 82 -2.23 21.67 -9.79
C LEU A 82 -1.09 20.94 -9.08
N LEU A 83 -0.34 20.14 -9.84
CA LEU A 83 0.64 19.18 -9.36
C LEU A 83 2.03 19.52 -9.94
N PRO A 84 2.76 20.46 -9.35
CA PRO A 84 4.14 20.76 -9.73
C PRO A 84 5.08 19.67 -9.26
N SER A 85 6.17 19.46 -10.02
CA SER A 85 7.28 18.59 -9.69
C SER A 85 8.60 19.19 -10.14
N ALA A 86 9.67 18.94 -9.40
CA ALA A 86 11.02 19.28 -9.80
C ALA A 86 11.99 18.23 -9.30
N SER A 87 13.02 17.94 -10.08
CA SER A 87 14.13 17.10 -9.66
C SER A 87 15.45 17.60 -10.20
N VAL A 88 16.52 17.36 -9.45
CA VAL A 88 17.90 17.61 -9.87
C VAL A 88 18.75 16.39 -9.56
N LYS A 89 19.59 16.01 -10.50
CA LYS A 89 20.58 14.96 -10.38
C LYS A 89 21.96 15.53 -10.64
N ILE A 90 22.89 15.29 -9.73
CA ILE A 90 24.26 15.83 -9.75
C ILE A 90 25.24 14.66 -9.70
N GLU A 91 26.08 14.53 -10.72
CA GLU A 91 27.21 13.60 -10.71
C GLU A 91 28.36 14.23 -9.90
N VAL A 92 28.73 13.62 -8.78
CA VAL A 92 29.73 14.18 -7.84
C VAL A 92 31.12 13.58 -8.01
N GLY A 93 31.38 12.88 -9.11
CA GLY A 93 32.65 12.24 -9.40
C GLY A 93 32.83 10.89 -8.70
N GLY A 94 33.86 10.14 -9.07
CA GLY A 94 34.16 8.84 -8.46
C GLY A 94 33.05 7.77 -8.54
N GLY A 95 32.03 8.01 -9.37
CA GLY A 95 30.86 7.13 -9.47
C GLY A 95 29.71 7.51 -8.50
N GLY A 96 29.86 8.61 -7.77
CA GLY A 96 28.83 9.15 -6.90
C GLY A 96 27.79 10.00 -7.62
N ARG A 97 26.53 9.97 -7.15
CA ARG A 97 25.42 10.73 -7.67
C ARG A 97 24.50 11.19 -6.54
N ILE A 98 24.15 12.45 -6.50
CA ILE A 98 23.13 13.02 -5.61
C ILE A 98 21.87 13.28 -6.43
N THR A 99 20.71 12.93 -5.91
CA THR A 99 19.41 13.25 -6.49
C THR A 99 18.57 13.95 -5.43
N ALA A 100 17.97 15.09 -5.78
CA ALA A 100 16.98 15.74 -4.94
C ALA A 100 15.71 15.96 -5.75
N SER A 101 14.55 15.74 -5.14
CA SER A 101 13.26 15.97 -5.80
C SER A 101 12.24 16.55 -4.82
N ALA A 102 11.28 17.28 -5.40
CA ALA A 102 10.10 17.74 -4.68
C ALA A 102 8.89 17.68 -5.62
N ALA A 103 7.75 17.24 -5.10
CA ALA A 103 6.51 17.18 -5.87
C ALA A 103 5.28 17.36 -4.98
N ARG A 104 4.22 17.90 -5.58
CA ARG A 104 2.87 17.75 -5.07
C ARG A 104 2.19 16.60 -5.80
N THR A 105 1.58 15.69 -5.05
CA THR A 105 0.85 14.52 -5.56
C THR A 105 -0.55 14.47 -5.00
N ASN A 106 -1.44 13.71 -5.63
CA ASN A 106 -2.76 13.39 -5.10
C ASN A 106 -2.98 11.87 -5.16
N ARG A 107 -3.81 11.36 -4.23
CA ARG A 107 -4.33 10.00 -4.20
C ARG A 107 -5.84 10.07 -4.14
N ARG A 108 -6.51 9.62 -5.18
CA ARG A 108 -7.97 9.57 -5.22
C ARG A 108 -8.49 8.44 -4.33
N PRO A 109 -9.70 8.60 -3.75
CA PRO A 109 -10.36 7.50 -3.06
C PRO A 109 -10.48 6.27 -3.95
N ARG A 110 -10.43 5.10 -3.36
CA ARG A 110 -10.74 3.85 -4.05
C ARG A 110 -12.23 3.82 -4.40
N LEU A 111 -12.60 3.19 -5.50
CA LEU A 111 -14.00 3.15 -5.94
C LEU A 111 -14.90 2.38 -4.96
N ASP A 112 -14.36 1.33 -4.31
CA ASP A 112 -15.06 0.61 -3.25
C ASP A 112 -15.32 1.47 -2.01
N PHE A 113 -14.41 2.40 -1.69
CA PHE A 113 -14.60 3.36 -0.59
C PHE A 113 -15.65 4.43 -0.87
N LEU A 114 -16.02 4.62 -2.12
CA LEU A 114 -17.04 5.58 -2.55
C LEU A 114 -18.43 4.94 -2.71
N SER A 115 -18.51 3.61 -2.73
CA SER A 115 -19.78 2.91 -2.85
C SER A 115 -20.60 3.05 -1.56
N PRO A 116 -21.87 3.50 -1.62
CA PRO A 116 -22.72 3.59 -0.43
C PRO A 116 -23.19 2.22 0.09
N ALA A 117 -22.80 1.12 -0.56
CA ALA A 117 -23.17 -0.22 -0.15
C ALA A 117 -22.65 -0.54 1.26
N LEU A 118 -23.54 -1.08 2.11
CA LEU A 118 -23.17 -1.69 3.35
C LEU A 118 -22.65 -3.11 3.08
N LEU A 119 -21.45 -3.38 3.53
CA LEU A 119 -20.84 -4.71 3.54
C LEU A 119 -20.97 -5.26 4.95
N GLU A 120 -21.94 -6.15 5.13
CA GLU A 120 -22.17 -6.83 6.40
C GLU A 120 -20.99 -7.76 6.71
N ALA A 121 -20.49 -7.70 7.92
CA ALA A 121 -19.43 -8.53 8.45
C ALA A 121 -19.98 -9.86 9.00
N GLU A 122 -19.15 -10.61 9.67
CA GLU A 122 -19.56 -11.77 10.45
C GLU A 122 -20.11 -11.34 11.82
N LEU A 123 -20.83 -12.24 12.49
CA LEU A 123 -21.40 -11.98 13.80
C LEU A 123 -20.30 -11.60 14.81
N GLY A 124 -20.44 -10.44 15.43
CA GLY A 124 -19.46 -9.89 16.36
C GLY A 124 -18.49 -8.88 15.75
N ASP A 125 -18.49 -8.69 14.41
CA ASP A 125 -17.60 -7.77 13.71
C ASP A 125 -18.28 -6.47 13.28
N ASN A 126 -17.48 -5.48 12.92
CA ASN A 126 -17.94 -4.19 12.42
C ASN A 126 -18.29 -4.25 10.93
N ASP A 127 -19.44 -3.72 10.54
CA ASP A 127 -19.82 -3.56 9.14
C ASP A 127 -18.96 -2.47 8.47
N LEU A 128 -18.81 -2.56 7.16
CA LEU A 128 -18.13 -1.55 6.34
C LEU A 128 -19.08 -0.90 5.36
N GLN A 129 -19.18 0.43 5.37
CA GLN A 129 -19.92 1.20 4.40
C GLN A 129 -19.02 2.22 3.72
N GLY A 130 -19.11 2.37 2.40
CA GLY A 130 -18.34 3.40 1.71
C GLY A 130 -18.90 4.80 1.92
N ASN A 131 -18.12 5.82 1.56
CA ASN A 131 -18.43 7.23 1.73
C ASN A 131 -18.29 7.99 0.41
N PRO A 132 -19.38 8.26 -0.28
CA PRO A 132 -19.35 9.03 -1.53
C PRO A 132 -18.81 10.46 -1.39
N ALA A 133 -18.77 11.01 -0.16
CA ALA A 133 -18.30 12.38 0.11
C ALA A 133 -16.78 12.49 0.31
N LEU A 134 -16.01 11.40 0.14
CA LEU A 134 -14.56 11.42 0.27
C LEU A 134 -13.90 12.38 -0.71
N ARG A 135 -12.91 13.09 -0.21
CA ARG A 135 -12.01 13.92 -1.01
C ARG A 135 -10.68 13.18 -1.26
N PRO A 136 -10.03 13.46 -2.41
CA PRO A 136 -8.68 12.94 -2.64
C PRO A 136 -7.69 13.46 -1.60
N GLU A 137 -6.79 12.59 -1.17
CA GLU A 137 -5.63 12.99 -0.39
C GLU A 137 -4.65 13.77 -1.27
N THR A 138 -3.95 14.72 -0.69
CA THR A 138 -2.84 15.40 -1.36
C THR A 138 -1.58 15.33 -0.50
N ALA A 139 -0.43 15.30 -1.13
CA ALA A 139 0.84 15.34 -0.41
C ALA A 139 1.84 16.27 -1.09
N TRP A 140 2.53 17.07 -0.28
CA TRP A 140 3.80 17.67 -0.66
C TRP A 140 4.92 16.77 -0.16
N GLY A 141 5.80 16.39 -1.06
CA GLY A 141 6.90 15.51 -0.76
C GLY A 141 8.24 16.00 -1.27
N GLY A 142 9.31 15.61 -0.57
CA GLY A 142 10.69 15.80 -0.99
C GLY A 142 11.50 14.54 -0.72
N ASP A 143 12.48 14.31 -1.59
CA ASP A 143 13.43 13.20 -1.50
C ASP A 143 14.85 13.74 -1.67
N LEU A 144 15.79 13.13 -0.94
CA LEU A 144 17.22 13.36 -1.10
C LEU A 144 17.93 12.01 -1.11
N GLY A 145 18.48 11.65 -2.25
CA GLY A 145 19.18 10.39 -2.46
C GLY A 145 20.66 10.59 -2.75
N TYR A 146 21.46 9.65 -2.32
CA TYR A 146 22.84 9.47 -2.73
C TYR A 146 23.05 8.04 -3.21
N GLU A 147 23.65 7.88 -4.36
CA GLU A 147 24.06 6.58 -4.90
C GLU A 147 25.56 6.62 -5.19
N HIS A 148 26.22 5.49 -4.96
CA HIS A 148 27.61 5.30 -5.32
C HIS A 148 27.83 3.96 -6.04
N ARG A 149 28.52 4.01 -7.16
CA ARG A 149 28.90 2.80 -7.91
C ARG A 149 30.03 2.08 -7.22
N LEU A 150 29.84 0.79 -6.97
CA LEU A 150 30.84 -0.11 -6.42
C LEU A 150 31.46 -0.93 -7.57
N GLY A 151 32.65 -0.54 -8.01
CA GLY A 151 33.28 -1.21 -9.15
C GLY A 151 32.48 -1.08 -10.44
N ARG A 152 32.36 -2.20 -11.18
CA ARG A 152 31.73 -2.24 -12.50
C ARG A 152 30.23 -2.55 -12.46
N THR A 153 29.77 -3.26 -11.45
CA THR A 153 28.45 -3.92 -11.38
C THR A 153 27.69 -3.54 -10.13
N GLY A 154 28.36 -3.04 -9.09
CA GLY A 154 27.73 -2.76 -7.82
C GLY A 154 27.20 -1.32 -7.70
N VAL A 155 26.21 -1.17 -6.82
CA VAL A 155 25.66 0.11 -6.37
C VAL A 155 25.31 0.02 -4.90
N ILE A 156 25.57 1.10 -4.16
CA ILE A 156 25.02 1.34 -2.82
C ILE A 156 24.25 2.67 -2.87
N GLY A 157 23.07 2.69 -2.28
CA GLY A 157 22.19 3.84 -2.24
C GLY A 157 21.67 4.14 -0.86
N MET A 158 21.34 5.41 -0.65
CA MET A 158 20.60 5.90 0.50
C MET A 158 19.63 6.97 0.02
N ASN A 159 18.39 6.89 0.48
CA ASN A 159 17.36 7.90 0.23
C ASN A 159 16.70 8.30 1.53
N VAL A 160 16.49 9.61 1.72
CA VAL A 160 15.69 10.17 2.82
C VAL A 160 14.51 10.85 2.19
N PHE A 161 13.32 10.60 2.71
CA PHE A 161 12.10 11.22 2.23
C PHE A 161 11.26 11.82 3.36
N TYR A 162 10.48 12.82 2.99
CA TYR A 162 9.46 13.45 3.85
C TYR A 162 8.22 13.77 3.01
N ARG A 163 7.04 13.51 3.56
CA ARG A 163 5.75 13.81 2.94
C ARG A 163 4.83 14.46 3.97
N LYS A 164 4.27 15.60 3.63
CA LYS A 164 3.16 16.20 4.38
C LYS A 164 1.86 15.86 3.65
N VAL A 165 1.05 15.03 4.27
CA VAL A 165 -0.21 14.53 3.71
C VAL A 165 -1.36 15.35 4.23
N LYS A 166 -2.31 15.70 3.39
CA LYS A 166 -3.57 16.35 3.73
C LYS A 166 -4.75 15.46 3.35
N ASP A 167 -5.81 15.57 4.13
CA ASP A 167 -7.06 14.82 3.91
C ASP A 167 -6.81 13.29 3.88
N LEU A 168 -5.92 12.76 4.74
CA LEU A 168 -5.62 11.32 4.82
C LEU A 168 -6.91 10.52 4.99
N ILE A 169 -7.09 9.47 4.16
CA ILE A 169 -8.28 8.63 4.19
C ILE A 169 -7.99 7.38 5.03
N GLU A 170 -8.73 7.24 6.13
CA GLU A 170 -8.69 6.06 6.99
C GLU A 170 -10.11 5.65 7.37
N LEU A 171 -10.29 4.43 7.86
CA LEU A 171 -11.55 3.98 8.42
C LEU A 171 -11.84 4.70 9.73
N ALA A 172 -13.07 5.09 9.93
CA ALA A 172 -13.57 5.70 11.15
C ALA A 172 -14.89 5.04 11.57
N ASN A 173 -15.09 4.93 12.87
CA ASN A 173 -16.36 4.47 13.43
C ASN A 173 -17.39 5.59 13.29
N THR A 174 -18.53 5.31 12.64
CA THR A 174 -19.63 6.27 12.46
C THR A 174 -20.46 6.48 13.72
N GLY A 175 -20.34 5.61 14.72
CA GLY A 175 -21.21 5.57 15.88
C GLY A 175 -22.59 4.93 15.63
N ALA A 176 -22.87 4.51 14.40
CA ALA A 176 -24.07 3.73 14.10
C ALA A 176 -23.82 2.27 14.49
N GLU A 177 -24.69 1.71 15.32
CA GLU A 177 -24.67 0.29 15.64
C GLU A 177 -25.07 -0.52 14.42
N CYS A 178 -24.41 -1.65 14.18
CA CYS A 178 -24.78 -2.59 13.13
C CYS A 178 -25.57 -3.78 13.68
N SER A 179 -26.03 -4.66 12.80
CA SER A 179 -26.90 -5.79 13.19
C SER A 179 -26.15 -6.99 13.77
N GLU A 180 -24.81 -6.96 13.79
CA GLU A 180 -23.95 -8.10 14.09
C GLU A 180 -23.78 -8.40 15.59
N GLY A 181 -24.29 -7.51 16.44
CA GLY A 181 -24.34 -7.72 17.89
C GLY A 181 -24.07 -6.46 18.71
N PRO A 182 -24.22 -6.53 20.03
CA PRO A 182 -23.91 -5.39 20.89
C PRO A 182 -22.42 -5.03 20.83
N GLY A 183 -22.12 -3.73 20.68
CA GLY A 183 -20.75 -3.22 20.62
C GLY A 183 -20.14 -3.25 19.22
N THR A 184 -20.89 -3.69 18.21
CA THR A 184 -20.46 -3.61 16.80
C THR A 184 -21.01 -2.38 16.11
N PHE A 185 -20.24 -1.79 15.20
CA PHE A 185 -20.51 -0.50 14.58
C PHE A 185 -20.32 -0.54 13.07
N VAL A 186 -20.88 0.44 12.40
CA VAL A 186 -20.57 0.68 10.98
C VAL A 186 -19.29 1.50 10.88
N LEU A 187 -18.26 0.92 10.27
CA LEU A 187 -17.04 1.62 9.91
C LEU A 187 -17.19 2.24 8.51
N GLN A 188 -16.63 3.44 8.35
CA GLN A 188 -16.69 4.16 7.09
C GLN A 188 -15.36 4.86 6.80
N PRO A 189 -14.86 4.88 5.54
CA PRO A 189 -13.69 5.67 5.20
C PRO A 189 -14.00 7.17 5.30
N HIS A 190 -13.13 7.92 5.99
CA HIS A 190 -13.23 9.35 6.20
C HIS A 190 -11.89 10.04 5.90
N ASN A 191 -11.94 11.32 5.54
CA ASN A 191 -10.75 12.18 5.54
C ASN A 191 -10.45 12.55 7.00
N THR A 192 -9.59 11.78 7.66
CA THR A 192 -9.32 11.88 9.11
C THR A 192 -8.51 13.11 9.51
N GLY A 193 -7.72 13.67 8.59
CA GLY A 193 -6.96 14.88 8.84
C GLY A 193 -5.64 14.98 8.09
N ASP A 194 -4.77 15.86 8.58
CA ASP A 194 -3.45 16.10 8.03
C ASP A 194 -2.41 15.34 8.86
N GLY A 195 -1.43 14.75 8.19
CA GLY A 195 -0.35 14.01 8.84
C GLY A 195 0.95 14.10 8.07
N GLU A 196 1.98 13.49 8.64
CA GLU A 196 3.33 13.49 8.09
C GLU A 196 3.86 12.05 8.04
N VAL A 197 4.60 11.72 6.98
CA VAL A 197 5.31 10.45 6.85
C VAL A 197 6.73 10.71 6.35
N TYR A 198 7.69 10.06 6.97
CA TYR A 198 9.11 10.21 6.65
C TYR A 198 9.85 8.90 6.86
N GLY A 199 11.02 8.80 6.25
CA GLY A 199 11.82 7.60 6.38
C GLY A 199 13.18 7.73 5.74
N ILE A 200 13.96 6.68 5.95
CA ILE A 200 15.25 6.48 5.33
C ILE A 200 15.30 5.08 4.72
N GLU A 201 15.84 5.00 3.53
CA GLU A 201 15.97 3.78 2.75
C GLU A 201 17.43 3.56 2.38
N PHE A 202 17.90 2.33 2.49
CA PHE A 202 19.21 1.89 2.04
C PHE A 202 19.06 0.76 1.06
N ASP A 203 19.86 0.74 0.02
CA ASP A 203 19.95 -0.32 -0.95
C ASP A 203 21.41 -0.68 -1.26
N LEU A 204 21.63 -1.95 -1.52
CA LEU A 204 22.92 -2.51 -1.92
C LEU A 204 22.68 -3.59 -2.98
N SER A 205 23.44 -3.53 -4.06
CA SER A 205 23.55 -4.64 -5.01
C SER A 205 24.99 -4.66 -5.55
N THR A 206 25.70 -5.78 -5.40
CA THR A 206 27.07 -5.90 -5.87
C THR A 206 27.46 -7.36 -6.08
N ASP A 207 28.46 -7.61 -6.91
CA ASP A 207 29.17 -8.88 -6.87
C ASP A 207 30.27 -8.89 -5.78
N LEU A 208 30.72 -10.06 -5.41
CA LEU A 208 31.80 -10.25 -4.44
C LEU A 208 33.18 -10.45 -5.11
N GLY A 209 33.37 -9.91 -6.31
CA GLY A 209 34.64 -10.01 -7.05
C GLY A 209 35.84 -9.48 -6.26
N PHE A 210 35.66 -8.48 -5.39
CA PHE A 210 36.67 -7.94 -4.49
C PHE A 210 37.12 -8.94 -3.40
N LEU A 211 36.33 -10.00 -3.15
CA LEU A 211 36.68 -11.14 -2.28
C LEU A 211 37.11 -12.36 -3.07
N GLY A 212 37.32 -12.26 -4.39
CA GLY A 212 37.64 -13.37 -5.26
C GLY A 212 36.45 -14.26 -5.65
N LEU A 213 35.20 -13.77 -5.47
CA LEU A 213 33.95 -14.46 -5.77
C LEU A 213 33.14 -13.68 -6.81
N PRO A 214 33.62 -13.52 -8.07
CA PRO A 214 32.98 -12.67 -9.08
C PRO A 214 31.60 -13.18 -9.55
N ASP A 215 31.35 -14.47 -9.37
CA ASP A 215 30.10 -15.12 -9.75
C ASP A 215 29.06 -15.15 -8.62
N THR A 216 29.36 -14.50 -7.48
CA THR A 216 28.45 -14.35 -6.34
C THR A 216 27.96 -12.92 -6.28
N GLY A 217 26.67 -12.72 -6.50
CA GLY A 217 25.98 -11.45 -6.28
C GLY A 217 25.27 -11.42 -4.91
N ILE A 218 25.36 -10.29 -4.23
CA ILE A 218 24.56 -10.01 -3.04
C ILE A 218 23.71 -8.77 -3.27
N PHE A 219 22.53 -8.76 -2.69
CA PHE A 219 21.64 -7.60 -2.72
C PHE A 219 20.86 -7.49 -1.42
N GLY A 220 20.44 -6.28 -1.12
CA GLY A 220 19.58 -6.03 0.02
C GLY A 220 19.07 -4.60 0.02
N ASN A 221 17.94 -4.42 0.65
CA ASN A 221 17.40 -3.10 0.96
C ASN A 221 16.76 -3.11 2.35
N VAL A 222 16.75 -1.94 2.98
CA VAL A 222 16.04 -1.70 4.23
C VAL A 222 15.40 -0.32 4.18
N SER A 223 14.12 -0.26 4.53
CA SER A 223 13.38 0.97 4.73
C SER A 223 12.98 1.09 6.19
N LEU A 224 13.32 2.21 6.80
CA LEU A 224 12.91 2.60 8.15
C LEU A 224 11.91 3.74 8.01
N LEU A 225 10.71 3.55 8.55
CA LEU A 225 9.54 4.38 8.28
C LEU A 225 8.93 4.88 9.59
N ASP A 226 8.52 6.14 9.60
CA ASP A 226 7.67 6.68 10.65
C ASP A 226 6.66 7.67 10.11
N SER A 227 5.61 7.94 10.89
CA SER A 227 4.56 8.88 10.53
C SER A 227 3.85 9.39 11.77
N GLU A 228 3.18 10.52 11.63
CA GLU A 228 2.40 11.11 12.69
C GLU A 228 1.09 11.70 12.15
N ILE A 229 -0.01 11.41 12.84
CA ILE A 229 -1.31 12.05 12.69
C ILE A 229 -1.94 12.17 14.07
N ALA A 230 -2.66 13.26 14.31
CA ALA A 230 -3.44 13.45 15.53
C ALA A 230 -4.88 12.98 15.33
N ASP A 231 -5.39 12.20 16.27
CA ASP A 231 -6.80 11.82 16.37
C ASP A 231 -7.38 12.14 17.76
N VAL A 232 -8.59 11.68 18.03
CA VAL A 232 -9.27 11.91 19.34
C VAL A 232 -8.52 11.28 20.52
N SER A 233 -7.66 10.30 20.27
CA SER A 233 -6.86 9.59 21.28
C SER A 233 -5.43 10.13 21.40
N GLY A 234 -5.08 11.18 20.65
CA GLY A 234 -3.74 11.80 20.62
C GLY A 234 -2.94 11.45 19.37
N ASN A 235 -1.63 11.69 19.41
CA ASN A 235 -0.77 11.41 18.27
C ASN A 235 -0.53 9.90 18.10
N ARG A 236 -0.59 9.46 16.87
CA ARG A 236 -0.30 8.09 16.45
C ARG A 236 0.37 8.05 15.08
N ARG A 237 0.84 6.89 14.69
CA ARG A 237 1.26 6.61 13.30
C ARG A 237 0.05 6.45 12.39
N PHE A 238 0.26 6.52 11.08
CA PHE A 238 -0.75 6.14 10.11
C PHE A 238 -1.14 4.67 10.31
N ASN A 239 -2.41 4.39 10.17
CA ASN A 239 -2.92 3.03 10.27
C ASN A 239 -2.25 2.12 9.21
N GLY A 240 -1.97 0.88 9.59
CA GLY A 240 -1.36 -0.12 8.74
C GLY A 240 0.12 0.09 8.41
N GLN A 241 0.78 1.11 8.97
CA GLN A 241 2.18 1.39 8.64
C GLN A 241 3.17 0.58 9.48
N SER A 242 3.95 -0.26 8.81
CA SER A 242 5.10 -0.93 9.43
C SER A 242 6.26 0.04 9.69
N LYS A 243 7.03 -0.21 10.77
CA LYS A 243 8.21 0.60 11.12
C LYS A 243 9.40 0.33 10.23
N TYR A 244 9.48 -0.86 9.69
CA TYR A 244 10.57 -1.27 8.81
C TYR A 244 10.12 -2.34 7.82
N VAL A 245 10.79 -2.37 6.69
CA VAL A 245 10.76 -3.47 5.72
C VAL A 245 12.19 -3.74 5.29
N TYR A 246 12.63 -4.98 5.25
CA TYR A 246 13.92 -5.31 4.67
C TYR A 246 13.88 -6.60 3.86
N ASN A 247 14.75 -6.64 2.85
CA ASN A 247 15.02 -7.78 2.02
C ASN A 247 16.53 -7.96 1.92
N ALA A 248 17.00 -9.19 1.95
CA ALA A 248 18.39 -9.51 1.70
C ALA A 248 18.49 -10.84 0.97
N GLY A 249 19.44 -10.94 0.04
CA GLY A 249 19.61 -12.17 -0.71
C GLY A 249 20.96 -12.26 -1.39
N PHE A 250 21.18 -13.43 -1.99
CA PHE A 250 22.34 -13.69 -2.81
C PHE A 250 21.97 -14.53 -4.04
N ILE A 251 22.81 -14.44 -5.04
CA ILE A 251 22.74 -15.27 -6.24
C ILE A 251 24.16 -15.79 -6.48
N GLN A 252 24.28 -17.10 -6.64
CA GLN A 252 25.51 -17.76 -7.06
C GLN A 252 25.33 -18.29 -8.48
N ASP A 253 26.15 -17.84 -9.39
CA ASP A 253 26.27 -18.44 -10.73
C ASP A 253 27.43 -19.44 -10.74
N ILE A 254 27.25 -20.54 -11.45
CA ILE A 254 28.30 -21.55 -11.75
C ILE A 254 28.33 -21.70 -13.28
N PRO A 255 29.01 -20.78 -13.98
CA PRO A 255 28.98 -20.73 -15.45
C PRO A 255 29.43 -22.05 -16.10
N SER A 256 30.45 -22.70 -15.55
CA SER A 256 30.97 -23.98 -16.05
C SER A 256 29.96 -25.13 -16.05
N ALA A 257 29.02 -25.07 -15.10
CA ALA A 257 27.92 -26.02 -14.98
C ALA A 257 26.62 -25.51 -15.63
N GLY A 258 26.54 -24.25 -16.03
CA GLY A 258 25.28 -23.61 -16.48
C GLY A 258 24.20 -23.63 -15.39
N VAL A 259 24.59 -23.49 -14.12
CA VAL A 259 23.69 -23.52 -12.96
C VAL A 259 23.74 -22.17 -12.26
N ALA A 260 22.61 -21.69 -11.82
CA ALA A 260 22.53 -20.59 -10.87
C ALA A 260 21.60 -20.99 -9.70
N PHE A 261 21.87 -20.50 -8.51
CA PHE A 261 21.00 -20.66 -7.35
C PHE A 261 21.08 -19.42 -6.46
N GLY A 262 20.08 -19.23 -5.64
CA GLY A 262 20.06 -18.10 -4.73
C GLY A 262 18.95 -18.21 -3.71
N ALA A 263 19.00 -17.31 -2.75
CA ALA A 263 17.98 -17.18 -1.72
C ALA A 263 17.68 -15.70 -1.46
N THR A 264 16.42 -15.42 -1.12
CA THR A 264 15.96 -14.10 -0.69
C THR A 264 15.19 -14.27 0.61
N TYR A 265 15.57 -13.51 1.62
CA TYR A 265 14.85 -13.39 2.88
C TYR A 265 14.17 -12.02 2.94
N ARG A 266 12.90 -12.00 3.32
CA ARG A 266 12.09 -10.79 3.46
C ARG A 266 11.44 -10.74 4.84
N LYS A 267 11.40 -9.54 5.42
CA LYS A 267 10.71 -9.30 6.69
C LYS A 267 10.12 -7.90 6.71
N GLN A 268 8.89 -7.82 7.18
CA GLN A 268 8.17 -6.59 7.46
C GLN A 268 7.95 -6.49 8.98
N GLY A 269 8.11 -5.30 9.53
CA GLY A 269 7.77 -4.99 10.91
C GLY A 269 6.27 -5.01 11.13
N GLY A 270 5.84 -5.22 12.37
CA GLY A 270 4.43 -5.15 12.71
C GLY A 270 3.81 -3.78 12.39
N ALA A 271 2.53 -3.78 12.09
CA ALA A 271 1.69 -2.60 11.89
C ALA A 271 0.70 -2.47 13.06
N PHE A 272 0.12 -1.28 13.18
CA PHE A 272 -0.88 -0.98 14.18
C PHE A 272 -1.94 -0.08 13.56
N ASP A 273 -3.20 -0.44 13.77
CA ASP A 273 -4.36 0.34 13.37
C ASP A 273 -5.13 0.76 14.62
N ARG A 274 -5.60 2.00 14.62
CA ARG A 274 -6.49 2.52 15.66
C ARG A 274 -7.70 3.19 15.01
N ILE A 275 -8.85 2.65 15.32
CA ILE A 275 -10.17 3.20 15.02
C ILE A 275 -10.86 3.39 16.38
N VAL A 276 -11.77 4.35 16.49
CA VAL A 276 -12.56 4.48 17.73
C VAL A 276 -13.35 3.20 17.96
N GLY A 277 -13.12 2.57 19.10
CA GLY A 277 -13.72 1.28 19.48
C GLY A 277 -12.88 0.05 19.12
N GLU A 278 -11.81 0.18 18.32
CA GLU A 278 -11.01 -0.98 17.93
C GLU A 278 -9.53 -0.64 17.71
N GLU A 279 -8.65 -1.51 18.16
CA GLU A 279 -7.22 -1.47 17.88
C GLU A 279 -6.76 -2.83 17.32
N ILE A 280 -6.05 -2.78 16.20
CA ILE A 280 -5.54 -3.97 15.53
C ILE A 280 -4.01 -3.95 15.52
N THR A 281 -3.40 -5.00 16.02
CA THR A 281 -1.95 -5.20 15.91
C THR A 281 -1.68 -6.31 14.92
N THR A 282 -1.10 -5.96 13.77
CA THR A 282 -0.72 -6.93 12.74
C THR A 282 0.75 -7.29 12.87
N THR A 283 1.06 -8.58 12.92
CA THR A 283 2.42 -9.11 12.84
C THR A 283 2.58 -9.96 11.58
N TYR A 284 3.74 -9.84 10.96
CA TYR A 284 4.03 -10.55 9.71
C TYR A 284 5.16 -11.55 9.95
N GLY A 285 4.98 -12.78 9.54
CA GLY A 285 6.03 -13.79 9.44
C GLY A 285 7.13 -13.37 8.47
N ALA A 286 8.27 -14.02 8.52
CA ALA A 286 9.32 -13.83 7.53
C ALA A 286 9.08 -14.75 6.32
N ASP A 287 9.47 -14.29 5.14
CA ASP A 287 9.45 -15.08 3.91
C ASP A 287 10.87 -15.43 3.49
N LEU A 288 11.08 -16.71 3.16
CA LEU A 288 12.29 -17.21 2.54
C LEU A 288 11.94 -17.82 1.19
N GLU A 289 12.51 -17.26 0.15
CA GLU A 289 12.48 -17.83 -1.20
C GLU A 289 13.84 -18.39 -1.56
N VAL A 290 13.86 -19.59 -2.17
CA VAL A 290 15.06 -20.24 -2.70
C VAL A 290 14.79 -20.67 -4.13
N PHE A 291 15.76 -20.47 -5.01
CA PHE A 291 15.66 -20.97 -6.37
C PHE A 291 16.92 -21.71 -6.81
N VAL A 292 16.72 -22.60 -7.76
CA VAL A 292 17.78 -23.21 -8.56
C VAL A 292 17.39 -23.16 -10.03
N GLU A 293 18.35 -22.78 -10.87
CA GLU A 293 18.18 -22.66 -12.31
C GLU A 293 19.25 -23.48 -13.03
N LYS A 294 18.85 -24.20 -14.07
CA LYS A 294 19.75 -24.94 -14.96
C LYS A 294 19.54 -24.48 -16.41
N ARG A 295 20.62 -24.05 -17.02
CA ARG A 295 20.68 -23.66 -18.44
C ARG A 295 21.26 -24.84 -19.27
N PHE A 296 20.55 -25.24 -20.31
CA PHE A 296 20.93 -26.25 -21.26
C PHE A 296 21.27 -25.60 -22.60
N GLY A 297 22.53 -25.27 -22.78
CA GLY A 297 22.98 -24.43 -23.90
C GLY A 297 22.33 -23.05 -23.87
N ASN A 298 22.01 -22.52 -25.08
CA ASN A 298 21.42 -21.19 -25.23
C ASN A 298 19.90 -21.20 -25.40
N LYS A 299 19.27 -22.38 -25.37
CA LYS A 299 17.88 -22.53 -25.78
C LYS A 299 16.94 -22.89 -24.63
N LEU A 300 17.36 -23.72 -23.69
CA LEU A 300 16.47 -24.21 -22.64
C LEU A 300 16.99 -23.80 -21.28
N THR A 301 16.12 -23.16 -20.50
CA THR A 301 16.36 -22.88 -19.08
C THR A 301 15.24 -23.51 -18.26
N ILE A 302 15.58 -24.26 -17.23
CA ILE A 302 14.65 -24.80 -16.24
C ILE A 302 14.98 -24.16 -14.90
N ARG A 303 13.96 -23.60 -14.23
CA ARG A 303 14.07 -22.97 -12.91
C ARG A 303 13.04 -23.58 -11.97
N ALA A 304 13.49 -24.01 -10.81
CA ALA A 304 12.66 -24.40 -9.69
C ALA A 304 12.74 -23.31 -8.60
N VAL A 305 11.61 -22.97 -8.02
CA VAL A 305 11.48 -21.95 -6.97
C VAL A 305 10.65 -22.53 -5.83
N GLY A 306 11.10 -22.36 -4.60
CA GLY A 306 10.34 -22.56 -3.38
C GLY A 306 10.17 -21.22 -2.68
N SER A 307 8.94 -20.77 -2.50
CA SER A 307 8.60 -19.52 -1.82
C SER A 307 7.85 -19.81 -0.52
N ASN A 308 7.87 -18.87 0.40
CA ASN A 308 7.30 -18.98 1.75
C ASN A 308 7.80 -20.22 2.52
N LEU A 309 9.09 -20.56 2.38
CA LEU A 309 9.67 -21.76 2.97
C LEU A 309 9.71 -21.74 4.50
N LEU A 310 9.54 -20.56 5.12
CA LEU A 310 9.44 -20.41 6.58
C LEU A 310 8.01 -20.52 7.07
N ASN A 311 7.03 -20.71 6.17
CA ASN A 311 5.60 -20.72 6.49
C ASN A 311 5.19 -19.51 7.34
N GLY A 312 5.60 -18.32 6.89
CA GLY A 312 5.31 -17.09 7.63
C GLY A 312 3.81 -16.80 7.67
N SER A 313 3.27 -16.59 8.87
CA SER A 313 1.89 -16.16 9.07
C SER A 313 1.73 -14.64 8.99
N LYS A 314 0.51 -14.20 8.76
CA LYS A 314 0.02 -12.88 9.12
C LYS A 314 -0.92 -13.05 10.30
N ASP A 315 -0.57 -12.48 11.44
CA ASP A 315 -1.39 -12.57 12.64
C ASP A 315 -1.95 -11.19 12.96
N GLU A 316 -3.27 -11.11 13.21
CA GLU A 316 -3.98 -9.89 13.57
C GLU A 316 -4.64 -10.08 14.94
N ALA A 317 -4.24 -9.22 15.89
CA ALA A 317 -4.81 -9.20 17.23
C ALA A 317 -5.71 -7.98 17.34
N PHE A 318 -7.01 -8.23 17.51
CA PHE A 318 -8.05 -7.22 17.67
C PHE A 318 -8.31 -7.00 19.16
N ASN A 319 -8.35 -5.73 19.58
CA ASN A 319 -8.85 -5.32 20.89
C ASN A 319 -10.06 -4.43 20.63
N LYS A 320 -11.24 -4.86 21.07
CA LYS A 320 -12.51 -4.12 20.94
C LYS A 320 -12.86 -3.43 22.26
N PHE A 321 -13.39 -2.22 22.18
CA PHE A 321 -13.69 -1.34 23.32
C PHE A 321 -15.09 -0.76 23.18
N THR A 322 -15.87 -0.83 24.23
CA THR A 322 -17.23 -0.26 24.23
C THR A 322 -17.24 1.26 24.23
N THR A 323 -16.27 1.90 24.86
CA THR A 323 -16.18 3.37 24.93
C THR A 323 -14.76 3.89 24.62
N ILE A 324 -14.68 5.17 24.22
CA ILE A 324 -13.38 5.86 24.06
C ILE A 324 -12.60 5.85 25.39
N ALA A 325 -13.27 5.97 26.53
CA ALA A 325 -12.63 5.95 27.85
C ALA A 325 -11.98 4.58 28.12
N ASP A 326 -12.64 3.50 27.75
CA ASP A 326 -12.10 2.14 27.86
C ASP A 326 -10.89 1.97 26.94
N GLN A 327 -10.95 2.50 25.72
CA GLN A 327 -9.83 2.49 24.78
C GLN A 327 -8.63 3.27 25.31
N LEU A 328 -8.83 4.47 25.88
CA LEU A 328 -7.76 5.29 26.46
C LEU A 328 -7.11 4.61 27.68
N THR A 329 -7.88 3.86 28.46
CA THR A 329 -7.37 3.11 29.62
C THR A 329 -6.93 1.69 29.27
N ARG A 330 -7.11 1.28 28.00
CA ARG A 330 -6.84 -0.07 27.49
C ARG A 330 -7.61 -1.17 28.23
N SER A 331 -8.82 -0.86 28.64
CA SER A 331 -9.78 -1.82 29.21
C SER A 331 -10.63 -2.38 28.07
N PHE A 332 -10.12 -3.37 27.36
CA PHE A 332 -10.84 -3.98 26.24
C PHE A 332 -11.88 -4.99 26.75
N ASP A 333 -13.01 -5.03 26.05
CA ASP A 333 -14.13 -5.94 26.34
C ASP A 333 -13.95 -7.29 25.63
N GLU A 334 -13.35 -7.26 24.44
CA GLU A 334 -13.11 -8.44 23.62
C GLU A 334 -11.68 -8.43 23.04
N TYR A 335 -11.10 -9.62 22.98
CA TYR A 335 -9.82 -9.88 22.34
C TYR A 335 -9.99 -11.03 21.35
N GLU A 336 -9.63 -10.78 20.11
CA GLU A 336 -9.65 -11.76 19.04
C GLU A 336 -8.27 -11.91 18.41
N LEU A 337 -7.90 -13.10 17.99
CA LEU A 337 -6.66 -13.38 17.29
C LEU A 337 -6.97 -14.16 16.02
N GLU A 338 -6.67 -13.55 14.87
CA GLU A 338 -6.72 -14.20 13.58
C GLU A 338 -5.32 -14.54 13.10
N SER A 339 -5.16 -15.67 12.44
CA SER A 339 -3.89 -16.10 11.84
C SER A 339 -4.11 -16.65 10.44
N GLU A 340 -3.45 -16.07 9.47
CA GLU A 340 -3.49 -16.49 8.07
C GLU A 340 -2.14 -17.13 7.68
N GLU A 341 -2.17 -18.36 7.17
CA GLU A 341 -1.02 -19.08 6.66
C GLU A 341 -1.28 -19.59 5.23
N ALA A 342 -0.39 -19.25 4.30
CA ALA A 342 -0.52 -19.71 2.91
C ALA A 342 0.21 -21.04 2.62
N GLY A 343 1.11 -21.46 3.51
CA GLY A 343 2.00 -22.59 3.31
C GLY A 343 3.12 -22.33 2.29
N PRO A 344 4.12 -23.21 2.21
CA PRO A 344 5.16 -23.15 1.18
C PRO A 344 4.62 -23.44 -0.21
N VAL A 345 5.10 -22.69 -1.22
CA VAL A 345 4.73 -22.85 -2.62
C VAL A 345 5.93 -23.26 -3.44
N PHE A 346 5.77 -24.29 -4.28
CA PHE A 346 6.82 -24.77 -5.18
C PHE A 346 6.39 -24.62 -6.64
N GLN A 347 7.27 -24.04 -7.46
CA GLN A 347 7.04 -23.81 -8.88
C GLN A 347 8.20 -24.35 -9.72
N ILE A 348 7.89 -24.90 -10.87
CA ILE A 348 8.88 -25.27 -11.89
C ILE A 348 8.52 -24.55 -13.18
N MET A 349 9.47 -23.83 -13.74
CA MET A 349 9.34 -23.09 -14.98
C MET A 349 10.33 -23.60 -16.01
N ALA A 350 9.87 -23.74 -17.25
CA ALA A 350 10.73 -24.04 -18.39
C ALA A 350 10.59 -22.94 -19.44
N ARG A 351 11.70 -22.34 -19.87
CA ARG A 351 11.77 -21.34 -20.93
C ARG A 351 12.58 -21.88 -22.09
N TYR A 352 11.97 -21.91 -23.25
CA TYR A 352 12.63 -22.30 -24.51
C TYR A 352 12.71 -21.10 -25.46
N ALA A 353 13.91 -20.83 -25.98
CA ALA A 353 14.15 -19.83 -27.00
C ALA A 353 14.24 -20.50 -28.38
N PHE A 354 13.42 -20.07 -29.32
CA PHE A 354 13.37 -20.59 -30.68
C PHE A 354 14.46 -20.00 -31.57
#